data_84bc5fef5df23b82431131678b383c0c
#
_entry.id   84bc5fef5df23b82431131678b383c0c
#
_cell.length_a   1.000
_cell.length_b   1.000
_cell.length_c   1.000
_cell.angle_alpha   90.00
_cell.angle_beta   90.00
_cell.angle_gamma   90.00
#
_symmetry.space_group_name_H-M   'P 1'
#
loop_
_entity.id
_entity.type
_entity.pdbx_description
1 polymer ?
#
loop_
_entity_poly.entity_id
_entity_poly.type
_entity_poly.pdbx_seq_one_letter_code
_entity_poly.pdbx_strand_id
1 'polypeptide(L)'
;MKLDKFFDEKTVIDLSFFNFSNAVTAAYFANRNLEVLRVNKNFKKFFPILKTVNNIPFTSILEQLGVGDEYIKNFQQNLEKNGFVIIPKIEIKIGDEIKVYSLLSAYTENKDFPFLNGIQGQFVDRTDEYNLRREKEELLDQKLRDRELIEEKTKRLENIANRLSKYLSPQVYKSIFDEEESGKKTKESYVRKNLTIFFSDIVNFTDLSDSLEAEKLALILNNYLSEMSLIAINSNA
;
A
#
# COMPACT_ATOMS: atom_id res chain seq x y z
N MET A 1 -5.96 -22.20 44.36
CA MET A 1 -5.65 -21.03 45.20
C MET A 1 -6.86 -20.11 45.10
N LYS A 2 -7.68 -19.99 46.17
CA LYS A 2 -8.88 -19.18 46.14
C LYS A 2 -8.44 -17.71 46.17
N LEU A 3 -8.78 -16.96 45.15
CA LEU A 3 -8.53 -15.52 44.99
C LEU A 3 -9.16 -14.70 46.14
N ASP A 4 -10.17 -15.25 46.81
CA ASP A 4 -10.95 -14.64 47.89
C ASP A 4 -10.15 -14.21 49.13
N LYS A 5 -8.87 -14.63 49.24
CA LYS A 5 -7.98 -14.25 50.35
C LYS A 5 -7.14 -13.01 50.07
N PHE A 6 -7.08 -12.52 48.85
CA PHE A 6 -6.18 -11.43 48.48
C PHE A 6 -6.86 -10.10 48.23
N PHE A 7 -8.19 -10.09 47.97
CA PHE A 7 -8.94 -8.88 47.67
C PHE A 7 -10.19 -8.80 48.55
N ASP A 8 -10.17 -7.89 49.48
CA ASP A 8 -11.41 -7.46 50.13
C ASP A 8 -12.25 -6.60 49.16
N GLU A 9 -13.56 -6.42 49.45
CA GLU A 9 -14.48 -5.68 48.61
C GLU A 9 -13.97 -4.26 48.28
N LYS A 10 -13.40 -3.57 49.25
CA LYS A 10 -12.84 -2.23 49.10
C LYS A 10 -11.65 -2.22 48.13
N THR A 11 -10.74 -3.16 48.25
CA THR A 11 -9.57 -3.29 47.34
C THR A 11 -10.03 -3.55 45.91
N VAL A 12 -11.03 -4.41 45.71
CA VAL A 12 -11.60 -4.68 44.37
C VAL A 12 -12.23 -3.42 43.75
N ILE A 13 -12.99 -2.67 44.55
CA ILE A 13 -13.60 -1.41 44.10
C ILE A 13 -12.52 -0.39 43.75
N ASP A 14 -11.54 -0.20 44.60
CA ASP A 14 -10.47 0.77 44.39
C ASP A 14 -9.64 0.42 43.15
N LEU A 15 -9.30 -0.85 42.95
CA LEU A 15 -8.56 -1.32 41.78
C LEU A 15 -9.38 -1.18 40.49
N SER A 16 -10.66 -1.54 40.53
CA SER A 16 -11.57 -1.39 39.36
C SER A 16 -11.74 0.08 39.00
N PHE A 17 -11.90 0.96 39.97
CA PHE A 17 -11.99 2.40 39.75
C PHE A 17 -10.68 2.98 39.23
N PHE A 18 -9.54 2.54 39.76
CA PHE A 18 -8.21 2.93 39.28
C PHE A 18 -8.01 2.54 37.81
N ASN A 19 -8.31 1.29 37.45
CA ASN A 19 -8.18 0.78 36.09
C ASN A 19 -9.10 1.53 35.12
N PHE A 20 -10.36 1.74 35.48
CA PHE A 20 -11.30 2.52 34.69
C PHE A 20 -10.82 3.96 34.50
N SER A 21 -10.40 4.63 35.57
CA SER A 21 -10.00 6.04 35.52
C SER A 21 -8.72 6.29 34.72
N ASN A 22 -7.81 5.32 34.70
CA ASN A 22 -6.51 5.41 34.05
C ASN A 22 -6.42 4.65 32.70
N ALA A 23 -7.52 4.05 32.24
CA ALA A 23 -7.55 3.41 30.93
C ALA A 23 -7.16 4.43 29.83
N VAL A 24 -6.29 3.99 28.90
CA VAL A 24 -5.85 4.81 27.76
C VAL A 24 -6.96 5.07 26.76
N THR A 25 -7.98 4.25 26.75
CA THR A 25 -9.20 4.35 25.93
C THR A 25 -10.19 5.32 26.54
N ALA A 26 -11.13 5.84 25.77
CA ALA A 26 -12.28 6.59 26.27
C ALA A 26 -13.34 5.61 26.77
N ALA A 27 -13.38 5.36 28.07
CA ALA A 27 -14.27 4.39 28.68
C ALA A 27 -15.50 5.03 29.36
N TYR A 28 -16.62 4.32 29.25
CA TYR A 28 -17.86 4.69 29.91
C TYR A 28 -18.50 3.49 30.62
N PHE A 29 -19.32 3.81 31.63
CA PHE A 29 -20.20 2.88 32.31
C PHE A 29 -21.61 3.43 32.30
N ALA A 30 -22.56 2.62 31.87
CA ALA A 30 -23.98 2.96 31.79
C ALA A 30 -24.84 1.94 32.51
N ASN A 31 -26.04 2.34 32.95
CA ASN A 31 -27.04 1.41 33.48
C ASN A 31 -27.65 0.55 32.34
N ARG A 32 -28.54 -0.38 32.70
CA ARG A 32 -29.25 -1.24 31.73
C ARG A 32 -30.11 -0.47 30.69
N ASN A 33 -30.50 0.75 31.01
CA ASN A 33 -31.25 1.62 30.13
C ASN A 33 -30.36 2.49 29.22
N LEU A 34 -29.06 2.18 29.13
CA LEU A 34 -28.07 2.94 28.39
C LEU A 34 -27.84 4.38 28.90
N GLU A 35 -28.28 4.74 30.11
CA GLU A 35 -27.91 6.02 30.71
C GLU A 35 -26.50 5.98 31.23
N VAL A 36 -25.66 6.88 30.76
CA VAL A 36 -24.23 6.95 31.14
C VAL A 36 -24.12 7.47 32.57
N LEU A 37 -23.62 6.62 33.44
CA LEU A 37 -23.42 6.95 34.84
C LEU A 37 -22.04 7.55 35.10
N ARG A 38 -21.03 7.05 34.39
CA ARG A 38 -19.63 7.51 34.57
C ARG A 38 -18.86 7.41 33.27
N VAL A 39 -17.89 8.32 33.12
CA VAL A 39 -16.87 8.28 32.06
C VAL A 39 -15.50 8.49 32.69
N ASN A 40 -14.46 7.97 32.07
CA ASN A 40 -13.09 8.18 32.52
C ASN A 40 -12.52 9.53 32.01
N LYS A 41 -11.30 9.87 32.46
CA LYS A 41 -10.64 11.12 32.09
C LYS A 41 -10.40 11.25 30.58
N ASN A 42 -10.10 10.14 29.90
CA ASN A 42 -9.84 10.15 28.48
C ASN A 42 -11.07 10.31 27.63
N PHE A 43 -12.26 9.94 28.12
CA PHE A 43 -13.50 10.17 27.39
C PHE A 43 -13.69 11.67 27.05
N LYS A 44 -13.43 12.55 28.03
CA LYS A 44 -13.50 14.00 27.79
C LYS A 44 -12.39 14.53 26.89
N LYS A 45 -11.23 13.88 26.89
CA LYS A 45 -10.11 14.25 26.00
C LYS A 45 -10.39 13.84 24.56
N PHE A 46 -11.00 12.67 24.35
CA PHE A 46 -11.34 12.17 23.04
C PHE A 46 -12.50 12.98 22.42
N PHE A 47 -13.46 13.38 23.26
CA PHE A 47 -14.66 14.05 22.82
C PHE A 47 -14.86 15.41 23.52
N PRO A 48 -14.01 16.39 23.26
CA PRO A 48 -14.07 17.73 23.91
C PRO A 48 -15.36 18.52 23.56
N ILE A 49 -16.04 18.12 22.48
CA ILE A 49 -17.31 18.75 22.06
C ILE A 49 -18.46 18.42 23.01
N LEU A 50 -18.37 17.34 23.79
CA LEU A 50 -19.41 16.92 24.72
C LEU A 50 -19.34 17.73 26.02
N LYS A 51 -20.32 18.61 26.25
CA LYS A 51 -20.37 19.44 27.46
C LYS A 51 -20.79 18.65 28.70
N THR A 52 -21.79 17.78 28.54
CA THR A 52 -22.37 16.96 29.61
C THR A 52 -22.46 15.54 29.12
N VAL A 53 -22.05 14.56 29.91
CA VAL A 53 -22.05 13.13 29.54
C VAL A 53 -22.68 12.23 30.60
N ASN A 54 -22.84 12.68 31.85
CA ASN A 54 -23.42 11.88 32.89
C ASN A 54 -24.96 12.05 32.88
N ASN A 55 -25.68 10.95 33.17
CA ASN A 55 -27.14 10.86 33.20
C ASN A 55 -27.78 11.21 31.84
N ILE A 56 -27.10 10.96 30.76
CA ILE A 56 -27.58 11.12 29.38
C ILE A 56 -27.62 9.74 28.71
N PRO A 57 -28.63 9.43 27.89
CA PRO A 57 -28.61 8.21 27.10
C PRO A 57 -27.38 8.13 26.21
N PHE A 58 -26.72 6.99 26.18
CA PHE A 58 -25.51 6.80 25.38
C PHE A 58 -25.78 7.00 23.88
N THR A 59 -27.00 6.66 23.43
CA THR A 59 -27.43 6.93 22.05
C THR A 59 -27.40 8.41 21.70
N SER A 60 -27.85 9.27 22.62
CA SER A 60 -27.81 10.73 22.43
C SER A 60 -26.36 11.26 22.42
N ILE A 61 -25.42 10.59 23.10
CA ILE A 61 -24.01 10.91 22.99
C ILE A 61 -23.50 10.53 21.60
N LEU A 62 -23.87 9.37 21.07
CA LEU A 62 -23.50 8.96 19.71
C LEU A 62 -24.06 9.93 18.66
N GLU A 63 -25.29 10.39 18.80
CA GLU A 63 -25.91 11.41 17.94
C GLU A 63 -25.12 12.72 17.95
N GLN A 64 -24.75 13.22 19.14
CA GLN A 64 -23.92 14.42 19.28
C GLN A 64 -22.51 14.27 18.68
N LEU A 65 -21.99 13.05 18.64
CA LEU A 65 -20.74 12.73 17.97
C LEU A 65 -20.87 12.58 16.45
N GLY A 66 -22.09 12.70 15.91
CA GLY A 66 -22.36 12.61 14.47
C GLY A 66 -22.45 11.16 13.96
N VAL A 67 -22.65 10.20 14.85
CA VAL A 67 -22.86 8.79 14.44
C VAL A 67 -24.26 8.67 13.85
N GLY A 68 -24.37 8.10 12.65
CA GLY A 68 -25.64 7.98 11.94
C GLY A 68 -26.65 7.05 12.62
N ASP A 69 -27.95 7.32 12.44
CA ASP A 69 -29.05 6.60 13.07
C ASP A 69 -29.03 5.09 12.84
N GLU A 70 -28.56 4.65 11.68
CA GLU A 70 -28.44 3.23 11.35
C GLU A 70 -27.44 2.52 12.28
N TYR A 71 -26.29 3.16 12.55
CA TYR A 71 -25.29 2.62 13.48
C TYR A 71 -25.84 2.57 14.91
N ILE A 72 -26.63 3.58 15.33
CA ILE A 72 -27.22 3.64 16.66
C ILE A 72 -28.26 2.52 16.85
N LYS A 73 -29.10 2.30 15.86
CA LYS A 73 -30.08 1.18 15.86
C LYS A 73 -29.37 -0.18 15.91
N ASN A 74 -28.36 -0.36 15.07
CA ASN A 74 -27.58 -1.58 15.05
C ASN A 74 -26.84 -1.81 16.39
N PHE A 75 -26.33 -0.76 17.00
CA PHE A 75 -25.72 -0.82 18.32
C PHE A 75 -26.69 -1.36 19.37
N GLN A 76 -27.89 -0.78 19.48
CA GLN A 76 -28.91 -1.20 20.45
C GLN A 76 -29.35 -2.66 20.20
N GLN A 77 -29.72 -3.00 18.97
CA GLN A 77 -30.17 -4.35 18.62
C GLN A 77 -29.09 -5.43 18.90
N ASN A 78 -27.85 -5.16 18.55
CA ASN A 78 -26.76 -6.11 18.79
C ASN A 78 -26.45 -6.26 20.28
N LEU A 79 -26.49 -5.16 21.03
CA LEU A 79 -26.27 -5.19 22.46
C LEU A 79 -27.37 -5.98 23.21
N GLU A 80 -28.65 -5.78 22.82
CA GLU A 80 -29.77 -6.52 23.37
C GLU A 80 -29.75 -8.00 23.01
N LYS A 81 -29.41 -8.31 21.76
CA LYS A 81 -29.47 -9.69 21.26
C LYS A 81 -28.27 -10.53 21.70
N ASN A 82 -27.08 -9.96 21.67
CA ASN A 82 -25.83 -10.70 21.85
C ASN A 82 -25.16 -10.42 23.21
N GLY A 83 -25.63 -9.43 23.96
CA GLY A 83 -25.01 -8.99 25.19
C GLY A 83 -23.72 -8.17 25.00
N PHE A 84 -23.26 -8.03 23.76
CA PHE A 84 -22.11 -7.19 23.41
C PHE A 84 -22.24 -6.67 21.98
N VAL A 85 -21.50 -5.60 21.71
CA VAL A 85 -21.39 -5.03 20.37
C VAL A 85 -19.97 -4.52 20.10
N ILE A 86 -19.49 -4.74 18.88
CA ILE A 86 -18.25 -4.21 18.38
C ILE A 86 -18.55 -3.46 17.09
N ILE A 87 -18.28 -2.15 17.08
CA ILE A 87 -18.31 -1.34 15.88
C ILE A 87 -16.86 -1.05 15.51
N PRO A 88 -16.35 -1.65 14.43
CA PRO A 88 -14.92 -1.60 14.12
C PRO A 88 -14.46 -0.22 13.65
N LYS A 89 -15.36 0.58 13.06
CA LYS A 89 -15.05 1.88 12.51
C LYS A 89 -16.19 2.87 12.75
N ILE A 90 -15.87 3.96 13.41
CA ILE A 90 -16.73 5.15 13.57
C ILE A 90 -15.85 6.35 13.24
N GLU A 91 -16.27 7.16 12.28
CA GLU A 91 -15.62 8.42 11.94
C GLU A 91 -16.30 9.55 12.70
N ILE A 92 -15.52 10.31 13.45
CA ILE A 92 -16.00 11.44 14.25
C ILE A 92 -15.19 12.68 13.86
N LYS A 93 -15.90 13.74 13.46
CA LYS A 93 -15.27 15.02 13.16
C LYS A 93 -15.06 15.80 14.46
N ILE A 94 -13.80 16.09 14.76
CA ILE A 94 -13.37 16.87 15.93
C ILE A 94 -12.63 18.09 15.44
N GLY A 95 -13.29 19.26 15.44
CA GLY A 95 -12.77 20.45 14.77
C GLY A 95 -12.64 20.23 13.27
N ASP A 96 -11.44 20.42 12.73
CA ASP A 96 -11.14 20.20 11.30
C ASP A 96 -10.61 18.80 10.99
N GLU A 97 -10.37 17.98 12.01
CA GLU A 97 -9.84 16.63 11.86
C GLU A 97 -10.94 15.57 11.90
N ILE A 98 -10.79 14.54 11.07
CA ILE A 98 -11.60 13.31 11.15
C ILE A 98 -10.78 12.29 11.92
N LYS A 99 -11.32 11.86 13.06
CA LYS A 99 -10.74 10.79 13.87
C LYS A 99 -11.53 9.50 13.71
N VAL A 100 -10.83 8.39 13.74
CA VAL A 100 -11.41 7.06 13.57
C VAL A 100 -11.33 6.30 14.88
N TYR A 101 -12.49 5.86 15.35
CA TYR A 101 -12.59 5.09 16.58
C TYR A 101 -13.22 3.72 16.30
N SER A 102 -12.86 2.72 17.10
CA SER A 102 -13.67 1.53 17.28
C SER A 102 -14.39 1.61 18.63
N LEU A 103 -15.67 1.18 18.67
CA LEU A 103 -16.48 1.12 19.86
C LEU A 103 -16.71 -0.33 20.25
N LEU A 104 -16.39 -0.66 21.49
CA LEU A 104 -16.69 -1.95 22.11
C LEU A 104 -17.60 -1.69 23.31
N SER A 105 -18.68 -2.45 23.43
CA SER A 105 -19.60 -2.35 24.57
C SER A 105 -20.15 -3.72 24.93
N ALA A 106 -20.30 -3.98 26.20
CA ALA A 106 -20.81 -5.25 26.68
C ALA A 106 -21.63 -5.07 27.97
N TYR A 107 -22.64 -5.92 28.14
CA TYR A 107 -23.30 -6.09 29.44
C TYR A 107 -22.36 -6.78 30.42
N THR A 108 -22.30 -6.24 31.63
CA THR A 108 -21.56 -6.81 32.74
C THR A 108 -22.54 -7.24 33.79
N GLU A 109 -22.50 -8.50 34.19
CA GLU A 109 -23.28 -9.04 35.30
C GLU A 109 -22.35 -9.74 36.29
N ASN A 110 -22.40 -9.31 37.50
CA ASN A 110 -21.65 -9.94 38.59
C ASN A 110 -22.60 -10.16 39.78
N LYS A 111 -22.67 -11.40 40.27
CA LYS A 111 -23.53 -11.76 41.40
C LYS A 111 -22.97 -11.27 42.74
N ASP A 112 -21.64 -11.22 42.85
CA ASP A 112 -20.95 -10.81 44.08
C ASP A 112 -20.88 -9.29 44.22
N PHE A 113 -20.91 -8.56 43.09
CA PHE A 113 -20.86 -7.10 43.04
C PHE A 113 -21.98 -6.53 42.18
N PRO A 114 -23.26 -6.58 42.62
CA PRO A 114 -24.44 -6.16 41.82
C PRO A 114 -24.39 -4.69 41.41
N PHE A 115 -23.66 -3.83 42.10
CA PHE A 115 -23.47 -2.41 41.77
C PHE A 115 -22.61 -2.19 40.54
N LEU A 116 -21.88 -3.21 40.03
CA LEU A 116 -21.15 -3.20 38.79
C LEU A 116 -21.97 -3.72 37.58
N ASN A 117 -23.24 -4.12 37.85
CA ASN A 117 -24.11 -4.58 36.78
C ASN A 117 -24.52 -3.41 35.90
N GLY A 118 -24.28 -3.51 34.61
CA GLY A 118 -24.56 -2.47 33.65
C GLY A 118 -23.88 -2.71 32.32
N ILE A 119 -23.67 -1.65 31.60
CA ILE A 119 -23.02 -1.68 30.30
C ILE A 119 -21.68 -0.99 30.43
N GLN A 120 -20.63 -1.71 30.11
CA GLN A 120 -19.27 -1.16 30.01
C GLN A 120 -18.92 -1.02 28.53
N GLY A 121 -18.35 0.14 28.16
CA GLY A 121 -17.87 0.34 26.82
C GLY A 121 -16.65 1.23 26.74
N GLN A 122 -15.99 1.15 25.62
CA GLN A 122 -14.80 1.94 25.36
C GLN A 122 -14.66 2.28 23.87
N PHE A 123 -14.20 3.48 23.63
CA PHE A 123 -13.71 3.90 22.33
C PHE A 123 -12.18 3.75 22.30
N VAL A 124 -11.71 3.10 21.26
CA VAL A 124 -10.28 2.96 20.98
C VAL A 124 -9.94 3.82 19.80
N ASP A 125 -9.00 4.73 19.94
CA ASP A 125 -8.51 5.55 18.83
C ASP A 125 -7.74 4.68 17.84
N ARG A 126 -8.19 4.69 16.59
CA ARG A 126 -7.62 3.94 15.48
C ARG A 126 -7.16 4.86 14.35
N THR A 127 -7.11 6.16 14.63
CA THR A 127 -6.83 7.17 13.60
C THR A 127 -5.50 6.91 12.91
N ASP A 128 -4.43 6.68 13.67
CA ASP A 128 -3.11 6.43 13.10
C ASP A 128 -3.05 5.13 12.30
N GLU A 129 -3.71 4.06 12.79
CA GLU A 129 -3.79 2.78 12.10
C GLU A 129 -4.48 2.91 10.74
N TYR A 130 -5.60 3.63 10.68
CA TYR A 130 -6.34 3.85 9.42
C TYR A 130 -5.58 4.78 8.46
N ASN A 131 -4.94 5.81 8.97
CA ASN A 131 -4.12 6.71 8.15
C ASN A 131 -2.92 5.97 7.53
N LEU A 132 -2.22 5.17 8.34
CA LEU A 132 -1.08 4.37 7.86
C LEU A 132 -1.51 3.32 6.84
N ARG A 133 -2.68 2.71 7.05
CA ARG A 133 -3.23 1.74 6.10
C ARG A 133 -3.56 2.39 4.76
N ARG A 134 -4.19 3.58 4.78
CA ARG A 134 -4.50 4.34 3.58
C ARG A 134 -3.24 4.75 2.82
N GLU A 135 -2.25 5.29 3.53
CA GLU A 135 -0.96 5.65 2.95
C GLU A 135 -0.26 4.45 2.30
N LYS A 136 -0.31 3.30 2.97
CA LYS A 136 0.23 2.04 2.41
C LYS A 136 -0.50 1.61 1.13
N GLU A 137 -1.83 1.71 1.09
CA GLU A 137 -2.64 1.38 -0.09
C GLU A 137 -2.31 2.32 -1.25
N GLU A 138 -2.22 3.63 -1.01
CA GLU A 138 -1.82 4.63 -2.01
C GLU A 138 -0.42 4.37 -2.57
N LEU A 139 0.54 4.02 -1.69
CA LEU A 139 1.92 3.69 -2.08
C LEU A 139 1.99 2.40 -2.91
N LEU A 140 1.17 1.40 -2.60
CA LEU A 140 1.08 0.17 -3.39
C LEU A 140 0.54 0.44 -4.79
N ASP A 141 -0.50 1.25 -4.91
CA ASP A 141 -1.07 1.65 -6.20
C ASP A 141 -0.07 2.44 -7.04
N GLN A 142 0.71 3.32 -6.40
CA GLN A 142 1.78 4.04 -7.09
C GLN A 142 2.85 3.08 -7.60
N LYS A 143 3.31 2.14 -6.77
CA LYS A 143 4.31 1.14 -7.19
C LYS A 143 3.84 0.26 -8.34
N LEU A 144 2.54 -0.08 -8.38
CA LEU A 144 1.99 -0.85 -9.49
C LEU A 144 2.05 -0.04 -10.79
N ARG A 145 1.62 1.22 -10.77
CA ARG A 145 1.71 2.11 -11.94
C ARG A 145 3.14 2.33 -12.43
N ASP A 146 4.08 2.53 -11.48
CA ASP A 146 5.50 2.71 -11.81
C ASP A 146 6.08 1.44 -12.46
N ARG A 147 5.69 0.26 -11.95
CA ARG A 147 6.11 -1.02 -12.53
C ARG A 147 5.62 -1.21 -13.96
N GLU A 148 4.34 -0.94 -14.23
CA GLU A 148 3.77 -1.01 -15.57
C GLU A 148 4.50 -0.08 -16.54
N LEU A 149 4.80 1.16 -16.10
CA LEU A 149 5.55 2.12 -16.91
C LEU A 149 6.99 1.65 -17.19
N ILE A 150 7.66 1.06 -16.21
CA ILE A 150 9.00 0.49 -16.37
C ILE A 150 8.96 -0.66 -17.37
N GLU A 151 8.00 -1.58 -17.25
CA GLU A 151 7.86 -2.71 -18.18
C GLU A 151 7.61 -2.24 -19.63
N GLU A 152 6.76 -1.22 -19.82
CA GLU A 152 6.52 -0.63 -21.14
C GLU A 152 7.82 -0.02 -21.72
N LYS A 153 8.52 0.80 -20.92
CA LYS A 153 9.79 1.41 -21.35
C LYS A 153 10.86 0.37 -21.67
N THR A 154 10.95 -0.69 -20.85
CA THR A 154 11.92 -1.78 -21.07
C THR A 154 11.64 -2.48 -22.41
N LYS A 155 10.39 -2.87 -22.67
CA LYS A 155 10.01 -3.46 -23.97
C LYS A 155 10.32 -2.54 -25.15
N ARG A 156 10.10 -1.24 -25.00
CA ARG A 156 10.42 -0.25 -26.03
C ARG A 156 11.92 -0.17 -26.29
N LEU A 157 12.73 -0.16 -25.23
CA LEU A 157 14.20 -0.14 -25.34
C LEU A 157 14.72 -1.42 -25.99
N GLU A 158 14.23 -2.59 -25.58
CA GLU A 158 14.57 -3.88 -26.20
C GLU A 158 14.25 -3.89 -27.70
N ASN A 159 13.07 -3.38 -28.09
CA ASN A 159 12.72 -3.27 -29.50
C ASN A 159 13.66 -2.34 -30.28
N ILE A 160 14.08 -1.23 -29.69
CA ILE A 160 15.04 -0.31 -30.30
C ILE A 160 16.41 -1.00 -30.41
N ALA A 161 16.89 -1.64 -29.34
CA ALA A 161 18.16 -2.37 -29.35
C ALA A 161 18.17 -3.47 -30.42
N ASN A 162 17.08 -4.27 -30.49
CA ASN A 162 16.93 -5.30 -31.52
C ASN A 162 16.88 -4.75 -32.97
N ARG A 163 16.36 -3.54 -33.16
CA ARG A 163 16.38 -2.89 -34.48
C ARG A 163 17.79 -2.38 -34.80
N LEU A 164 18.47 -1.77 -33.84
CA LEU A 164 19.84 -1.27 -34.01
C LEU A 164 20.83 -2.40 -34.27
N SER A 165 20.67 -3.55 -33.62
CA SER A 165 21.54 -4.72 -33.82
C SER A 165 21.59 -5.21 -35.26
N LYS A 166 20.56 -4.95 -36.07
CA LYS A 166 20.52 -5.30 -37.50
C LYS A 166 21.38 -4.40 -38.38
N TYR A 167 21.67 -3.19 -37.89
CA TYR A 167 22.42 -2.17 -38.67
C TYR A 167 23.84 -1.94 -38.15
N LEU A 168 24.16 -2.46 -36.96
CA LEU A 168 25.48 -2.35 -36.34
C LEU A 168 26.26 -3.65 -36.53
N SER A 169 27.56 -3.51 -36.75
CA SER A 169 28.43 -4.71 -36.70
C SER A 169 28.37 -5.33 -35.28
N PRO A 170 28.50 -6.64 -35.14
CA PRO A 170 28.47 -7.31 -33.83
C PRO A 170 29.50 -6.74 -32.83
N GLN A 171 30.61 -6.22 -33.31
CA GLN A 171 31.66 -5.61 -32.50
C GLN A 171 31.21 -4.25 -31.93
N VAL A 172 30.57 -3.42 -32.76
CA VAL A 172 30.03 -2.11 -32.33
C VAL A 172 28.87 -2.32 -31.38
N TYR A 173 27.97 -3.26 -31.68
CA TYR A 173 26.85 -3.60 -30.77
C TYR A 173 27.36 -4.03 -29.40
N LYS A 174 28.35 -4.93 -29.36
CA LYS A 174 28.99 -5.38 -28.14
C LYS A 174 29.64 -4.25 -27.35
N SER A 175 30.36 -3.35 -28.01
CA SER A 175 30.99 -2.22 -27.33
C SER A 175 30.01 -1.24 -26.71
N ILE A 176 28.81 -1.10 -27.28
CA ILE A 176 27.75 -0.21 -26.75
C ILE A 176 27.03 -0.84 -25.56
N PHE A 177 26.71 -2.14 -25.64
CA PHE A 177 25.83 -2.79 -24.67
C PHE A 177 26.57 -3.61 -23.59
N ASP A 178 27.77 -4.17 -23.86
CA ASP A 178 28.53 -4.91 -22.86
C ASP A 178 29.28 -3.99 -21.87
N GLU A 179 29.48 -2.70 -22.20
CA GLU A 179 30.08 -1.72 -21.29
C GLU A 179 29.18 -1.32 -20.11
N GLU A 180 27.87 -1.46 -20.23
CA GLU A 180 26.95 -1.17 -19.13
C GLU A 180 27.00 -2.20 -17.99
N GLU A 181 27.32 -3.47 -18.26
CA GLU A 181 27.44 -4.50 -17.21
C GLU A 181 28.66 -4.33 -16.32
N SER A 182 29.72 -3.68 -16.79
CA SER A 182 30.96 -3.57 -16.02
C SER A 182 31.07 -2.36 -15.10
N GLY A 183 30.08 -1.45 -15.12
CA GLY A 183 30.03 -0.27 -14.23
C GLY A 183 31.19 0.72 -14.35
N LYS A 184 32.09 0.52 -15.30
CA LYS A 184 33.20 1.43 -15.61
C LYS A 184 32.79 2.28 -16.80
N LYS A 185 32.55 3.56 -16.57
CA LYS A 185 32.55 4.57 -17.62
C LYS A 185 33.91 4.54 -18.28
N THR A 186 34.04 3.78 -19.35
CA THR A 186 35.24 3.85 -20.20
C THR A 186 35.22 5.24 -20.85
N LYS A 187 36.24 6.04 -20.53
CA LYS A 187 36.55 7.23 -21.32
C LYS A 187 36.70 6.75 -22.76
N GLU A 188 36.00 7.38 -23.70
CA GLU A 188 36.18 7.18 -25.14
C GLU A 188 37.70 7.18 -25.41
N SER A 189 38.29 5.99 -25.58
CA SER A 189 39.69 5.87 -25.86
C SER A 189 39.82 5.62 -27.37
N TYR A 190 40.22 6.65 -28.09
CA TYR A 190 40.58 6.50 -29.48
C TYR A 190 41.89 5.72 -29.57
N VAL A 191 41.84 4.50 -30.12
CA VAL A 191 43.01 3.65 -30.31
C VAL A 191 43.41 3.67 -31.77
N ARG A 192 44.64 4.06 -32.05
CA ARG A 192 45.21 3.91 -33.39
C ARG A 192 45.48 2.43 -33.66
N LYS A 193 44.89 1.92 -34.77
CA LYS A 193 45.13 0.54 -35.24
C LYS A 193 45.59 0.57 -36.70
N ASN A 194 46.46 -0.34 -37.04
CA ASN A 194 46.77 -0.60 -38.46
C ASN A 194 45.66 -1.51 -38.98
N LEU A 195 44.96 -1.02 -39.99
CA LEU A 195 43.82 -1.73 -40.60
C LEU A 195 44.12 -1.96 -42.07
N THR A 196 43.78 -3.15 -42.56
CA THR A 196 43.66 -3.43 -43.98
C THR A 196 42.27 -3.04 -44.45
N ILE A 197 42.19 -2.19 -45.46
CA ILE A 197 40.92 -1.76 -46.00
C ILE A 197 40.67 -2.54 -47.31
N PHE A 198 39.57 -3.25 -47.37
CA PHE A 198 39.15 -4.03 -48.54
C PHE A 198 37.89 -3.44 -49.12
N PHE A 199 37.89 -3.27 -50.44
CA PHE A 199 36.75 -2.85 -51.22
C PHE A 199 36.40 -3.91 -52.25
N SER A 200 35.13 -4.27 -52.38
CA SER A 200 34.63 -5.13 -53.45
C SER A 200 33.40 -4.52 -54.07
N ASP A 201 33.19 -4.79 -55.31
CA ASP A 201 32.02 -4.35 -56.08
C ASP A 201 31.48 -5.49 -56.93
N ILE A 202 30.21 -5.43 -57.28
CA ILE A 202 29.59 -6.41 -58.17
C ILE A 202 29.71 -5.94 -59.62
N VAL A 203 30.42 -6.73 -60.45
CA VAL A 203 30.61 -6.43 -61.83
C VAL A 203 29.26 -6.39 -62.58
N ASN A 204 29.07 -5.36 -63.41
CA ASN A 204 27.87 -5.15 -64.17
C ASN A 204 26.59 -5.07 -63.35
N PHE A 205 26.66 -4.55 -62.10
CA PHE A 205 25.50 -4.43 -61.23
C PHE A 205 24.40 -3.59 -61.81
N THR A 206 24.69 -2.54 -62.57
CA THR A 206 23.70 -1.68 -63.23
C THR A 206 22.84 -2.49 -64.21
N ASP A 207 23.51 -3.25 -65.09
CA ASP A 207 22.79 -4.09 -66.08
C ASP A 207 21.97 -5.18 -65.39
N LEU A 208 22.49 -5.75 -64.31
CA LEU A 208 21.79 -6.74 -63.47
C LEU A 208 20.53 -6.12 -62.83
N SER A 209 20.65 -4.91 -62.27
CA SER A 209 19.54 -4.22 -61.59
C SER A 209 18.46 -3.81 -62.58
N ASP A 210 18.82 -3.44 -63.80
CA ASP A 210 17.84 -3.07 -64.82
C ASP A 210 17.12 -4.30 -65.43
N SER A 211 17.73 -5.47 -65.36
CA SER A 211 17.19 -6.71 -65.91
C SER A 211 16.30 -7.51 -64.98
N LEU A 212 16.29 -7.21 -63.69
CA LEU A 212 15.60 -7.98 -62.66
C LEU A 212 14.47 -7.20 -61.98
N GLU A 213 13.44 -7.93 -61.60
CA GLU A 213 12.40 -7.39 -60.71
C GLU A 213 13.00 -7.07 -59.34
N ALA A 214 12.54 -6.00 -58.67
CA ALA A 214 13.06 -5.49 -57.42
C ALA A 214 13.14 -6.56 -56.30
N GLU A 215 12.20 -7.48 -56.24
CA GLU A 215 12.15 -8.57 -55.27
C GLU A 215 13.25 -9.61 -55.48
N LYS A 216 13.51 -9.96 -56.75
CA LYS A 216 14.59 -10.89 -57.13
C LYS A 216 15.95 -10.27 -56.91
N LEU A 217 16.12 -9.01 -57.25
CA LEU A 217 17.33 -8.25 -56.98
C LEU A 217 17.63 -8.19 -55.49
N ALA A 218 16.62 -7.86 -54.65
CA ALA A 218 16.78 -7.82 -53.19
C ALA A 218 17.19 -9.18 -52.60
N LEU A 219 16.66 -10.28 -53.14
CA LEU A 219 17.03 -11.64 -52.72
C LEU A 219 18.50 -11.94 -53.05
N ILE A 220 18.94 -11.65 -54.24
CA ILE A 220 20.33 -11.86 -54.69
C ILE A 220 21.29 -11.02 -53.85
N LEU A 221 20.98 -9.73 -53.65
CA LEU A 221 21.80 -8.85 -52.83
C LEU A 221 21.87 -9.30 -51.36
N ASN A 222 20.76 -9.67 -50.78
CA ASN A 222 20.75 -10.16 -49.39
C ASN A 222 21.60 -11.43 -49.24
N ASN A 223 21.49 -12.37 -50.18
CA ASN A 223 22.34 -13.59 -50.17
C ASN A 223 23.83 -13.24 -50.33
N TYR A 224 24.15 -12.39 -51.32
CA TYR A 224 25.54 -11.97 -51.54
C TYR A 224 26.12 -11.25 -50.33
N LEU A 225 25.44 -10.27 -49.78
CA LEU A 225 25.87 -9.51 -48.62
C LEU A 225 26.00 -10.39 -47.36
N SER A 226 25.08 -11.37 -47.18
CA SER A 226 25.16 -12.33 -46.10
C SER A 226 26.39 -13.23 -46.16
N GLU A 227 26.69 -13.80 -47.34
CA GLU A 227 27.86 -14.63 -47.57
C GLU A 227 29.17 -13.84 -47.39
N MET A 228 29.24 -12.64 -47.96
CA MET A 228 30.39 -11.76 -47.81
C MET A 228 30.63 -11.34 -46.36
N SER A 229 29.55 -11.08 -45.59
CA SER A 229 29.64 -10.76 -44.17
C SER A 229 30.14 -11.96 -43.36
N LEU A 230 29.69 -13.18 -43.65
CA LEU A 230 30.19 -14.39 -42.99
C LEU A 230 31.68 -14.62 -43.27
N ILE A 231 32.15 -14.42 -44.52
CA ILE A 231 33.57 -14.51 -44.87
C ILE A 231 34.37 -13.47 -44.10
N ALA A 232 33.92 -12.22 -44.06
CA ALA A 232 34.62 -11.14 -43.36
C ALA A 232 34.71 -11.46 -41.85
N ILE A 233 33.62 -11.84 -41.21
CA ILE A 233 33.57 -12.18 -39.76
C ILE A 233 34.53 -13.35 -39.47
N ASN A 234 34.50 -14.41 -40.28
CA ASN A 234 35.37 -15.59 -40.11
C ASN A 234 36.87 -15.26 -40.33
N SER A 235 37.15 -14.21 -41.07
CA SER A 235 38.51 -13.71 -41.33
C SER A 235 38.97 -12.66 -40.32
N ASN A 236 38.20 -12.43 -39.22
CA ASN A 236 38.47 -11.41 -38.23
C ASN A 236 38.54 -9.97 -38.80
N ALA A 237 37.78 -9.70 -39.83
CA ALA A 237 37.66 -8.38 -40.45
C ALA A 237 36.56 -7.52 -39.81
#